data_8b958c926d79fbec2d30ce9eb46fa296
#
_entry.id   8b958c926d79fbec2d30ce9eb46fa296
#
_cell.length_a   1.000
_cell.length_b   1.000
_cell.length_c   1.000
_cell.angle_alpha   90.00
_cell.angle_beta   90.00
_cell.angle_gamma   90.00
#
_symmetry.space_group_name_H-M   'P 1'
#
loop_
_entity.id
_entity.type
_entity.pdbx_description
1 polymer ?
#
loop_
_entity_poly.entity_id
_entity_poly.type
_entity_poly.pdbx_seq_one_letter_code
_entity_poly.pdbx_strand_id
1 'polypeptide(L)'
;MDDTQSVFRLADLETCYADTDTWPDFNPTADRPLGNLPVWGGYDPSRSRDDASFVIVAPPLKEGGEHRVIARYKWLDKSYIWQAERIRELVGRYNFRHIGVDVTGPGIGVFEQIRAFFPLATPINYSVQLKTQLVLKAKELIEAHRLKWDAGQNDIAHAFLTIRQGVTDSGQISYSASRTSATGHADVAWANLPGLAAEAIGQPKGGCVVFIQ
;
A
#
# COMPACT_ATOMS: atom_id res chain seq x y z
N MET A 1 4.11 -4.62 23.84
CA MET A 1 2.93 -4.48 22.95
C MET A 1 2.16 -5.77 23.05
N ASP A 2 0.89 -5.68 23.36
CA ASP A 2 0.06 -6.88 23.47
C ASP A 2 -0.25 -7.40 22.05
N ASP A 3 0.43 -8.47 21.63
CA ASP A 3 0.33 -9.11 20.31
C ASP A 3 -1.03 -9.80 20.12
N THR A 4 -1.78 -9.95 21.20
CA THR A 4 -3.03 -10.73 21.23
C THR A 4 -4.20 -10.09 20.49
N GLN A 5 -4.08 -8.84 20.06
CA GLN A 5 -5.14 -8.08 19.40
C GLN A 5 -4.82 -7.67 17.95
N SER A 6 -3.60 -7.86 17.47
CA SER A 6 -3.23 -7.56 16.09
C SER A 6 -3.79 -8.60 15.14
N VAL A 7 -4.20 -8.14 13.94
CA VAL A 7 -4.60 -9.03 12.84
C VAL A 7 -3.39 -9.78 12.26
N PHE A 8 -2.22 -9.16 12.37
CA PHE A 8 -0.95 -9.66 11.85
C PHE A 8 -0.04 -10.12 13.01
N ARG A 9 0.57 -11.29 12.89
CA ARG A 9 1.52 -11.81 13.88
C ARG A 9 2.92 -11.30 13.57
N LEU A 10 3.68 -10.93 14.61
CA LEU A 10 5.04 -10.45 14.44
C LEU A 10 5.92 -11.48 13.71
N ALA A 11 5.81 -12.76 14.06
CA ALA A 11 6.57 -13.84 13.44
C ALA A 11 6.34 -13.93 11.91
N ASP A 12 5.12 -13.67 11.43
CA ASP A 12 4.84 -13.69 9.99
C ASP A 12 5.43 -12.43 9.32
N LEU A 13 5.35 -11.27 9.97
CA LEU A 13 5.92 -10.02 9.47
C LEU A 13 7.46 -10.07 9.42
N GLU A 14 8.10 -10.77 10.36
CA GLU A 14 9.56 -10.97 10.34
C GLU A 14 10.02 -11.74 9.09
N THR A 15 9.19 -12.61 8.56
CA THR A 15 9.50 -13.33 7.31
C THR A 15 9.44 -12.44 6.06
N CYS A 16 8.85 -11.26 6.17
CA CYS A 16 8.74 -10.30 5.07
C CYS A 16 10.01 -9.46 4.85
N TYR A 17 10.93 -9.45 5.82
CA TYR A 17 12.19 -8.74 5.67
C TYR A 17 13.08 -9.39 4.61
N ALA A 18 13.67 -8.55 3.78
CA ALA A 18 14.58 -8.96 2.71
C ALA A 18 15.78 -8.01 2.66
N ASP A 19 16.88 -8.53 2.16
CA ASP A 19 18.02 -7.72 1.74
C ASP A 19 17.80 -7.30 0.28
N THR A 20 17.48 -6.03 0.06
CA THR A 20 17.18 -5.50 -1.27
C THR A 20 18.39 -5.49 -2.21
N ASP A 21 19.62 -5.54 -1.67
CA ASP A 21 20.84 -5.68 -2.47
C ASP A 21 20.91 -7.04 -3.18
N THR A 22 20.13 -8.01 -2.71
CA THR A 22 20.03 -9.33 -3.36
C THR A 22 19.04 -9.37 -4.53
N TRP A 23 18.31 -8.29 -4.80
CA TRP A 23 17.36 -8.22 -5.92
C TRP A 23 18.08 -7.80 -7.21
N PRO A 24 18.37 -8.72 -8.14
CA PRO A 24 19.23 -8.44 -9.29
C PRO A 24 18.62 -7.49 -10.31
N ASP A 25 17.31 -7.32 -10.27
CA ASP A 25 16.53 -6.44 -11.15
C ASP A 25 16.23 -5.06 -10.52
N PHE A 26 16.76 -4.78 -9.31
CA PHE A 26 16.53 -3.54 -8.59
C PHE A 26 17.83 -2.78 -8.31
N ASN A 27 17.93 -1.55 -8.83
CA ASN A 27 19.02 -0.63 -8.52
C ASN A 27 18.44 0.72 -8.05
N PRO A 28 18.42 0.98 -6.72
CA PRO A 28 17.81 2.18 -6.16
C PRO A 28 18.44 3.49 -6.61
N THR A 29 19.70 3.47 -7.07
CA THR A 29 20.44 4.66 -7.51
C THR A 29 20.26 4.98 -9.00
N ALA A 30 19.68 4.06 -9.78
CA ALA A 30 19.44 4.29 -11.19
C ALA A 30 18.29 5.30 -11.41
N ASP A 31 18.32 6.00 -12.54
CA ASP A 31 17.22 6.88 -12.97
C ASP A 31 15.90 6.11 -13.07
N ARG A 32 15.97 4.85 -13.50
CA ARG A 32 14.86 3.89 -13.52
C ARG A 32 15.24 2.65 -12.70
N PRO A 33 14.91 2.65 -11.41
CA PRO A 33 15.38 1.62 -10.47
C PRO A 33 15.01 0.17 -10.80
N LEU A 34 13.91 -0.04 -11.52
CA LEU A 34 13.45 -1.34 -12.02
C LEU A 34 13.42 -1.41 -13.55
N GLY A 35 14.10 -0.48 -14.25
CA GLY A 35 14.02 -0.38 -15.70
C GLY A 35 12.59 -0.23 -16.19
N ASN A 36 12.13 -1.16 -17.01
CA ASN A 36 10.76 -1.18 -17.56
C ASN A 36 9.82 -2.16 -16.84
N LEU A 37 10.26 -2.80 -15.76
CA LEU A 37 9.40 -3.69 -14.99
C LEU A 37 8.20 -2.92 -14.40
N PRO A 38 7.01 -3.53 -14.41
CA PRO A 38 5.81 -2.88 -13.91
C PRO A 38 5.88 -2.66 -12.40
N VAL A 39 5.30 -1.55 -11.95
CA VAL A 39 5.06 -1.31 -10.52
C VAL A 39 3.63 -0.85 -10.28
N TRP A 40 3.18 -1.02 -9.06
CA TRP A 40 1.91 -0.53 -8.54
C TRP A 40 2.17 0.51 -7.45
N GLY A 41 1.33 1.54 -7.41
CA GLY A 41 1.35 2.56 -6.37
C GLY A 41 0.16 2.43 -5.45
N GLY A 42 0.37 2.71 -4.18
CA GLY A 42 -0.69 2.90 -3.21
C GLY A 42 -0.48 4.22 -2.49
N TYR A 43 -1.52 5.01 -2.35
CA TYR A 43 -1.43 6.33 -1.77
C TYR A 43 -2.55 6.59 -0.76
N ASP A 44 -2.13 6.93 0.46
CA ASP A 44 -2.98 7.39 1.55
C ASP A 44 -2.67 8.87 1.80
N PRO A 45 -3.52 9.80 1.27
CA PRO A 45 -3.28 11.23 1.37
C PRO A 45 -3.59 11.77 2.76
N SER A 46 -2.70 12.61 3.28
CA SER A 46 -2.92 13.43 4.46
C SER A 46 -2.36 14.82 4.27
N ARG A 47 -2.89 15.82 4.96
CA ARG A 47 -2.39 17.21 4.89
C ARG A 47 -1.87 17.71 6.22
N SER A 48 -2.46 17.29 7.32
CA SER A 48 -2.15 17.78 8.65
C SER A 48 -2.40 16.70 9.70
N ARG A 49 -1.57 16.63 10.72
CA ARG A 49 -1.55 15.71 11.85
C ARG A 49 -1.00 14.32 11.55
N ASP A 50 -1.33 13.74 10.37
CA ASP A 50 -0.87 12.42 9.95
C ASP A 50 0.04 12.57 8.74
N ASP A 51 0.98 11.64 8.56
CA ASP A 51 1.83 11.60 7.36
C ASP A 51 1.00 11.14 6.15
N ALA A 52 1.11 11.85 5.02
CA ALA A 52 0.70 11.24 3.77
C ALA A 52 1.70 10.13 3.42
N SER A 53 1.19 8.98 3.00
CA SER A 53 2.02 7.82 2.69
C SER A 53 1.85 7.38 1.24
N PHE A 54 2.96 7.22 0.52
CA PHE A 54 2.98 6.65 -0.83
C PHE A 54 3.92 5.44 -0.87
N VAL A 55 3.42 4.32 -1.38
CA VAL A 55 4.15 3.05 -1.43
C VAL A 55 4.24 2.58 -2.88
N ILE A 56 5.41 2.07 -3.28
CA ILE A 56 5.65 1.45 -4.58
C ILE A 56 5.87 -0.04 -4.37
N VAL A 57 5.05 -0.85 -5.03
CA VAL A 57 5.11 -2.31 -4.99
C VAL A 57 5.44 -2.85 -6.38
N ALA A 58 6.47 -3.67 -6.50
CA ALA A 58 6.70 -4.48 -7.68
C ALA A 58 5.87 -5.77 -7.57
N PRO A 59 4.98 -6.03 -8.54
CA PRO A 59 4.22 -7.29 -8.58
C PRO A 59 5.13 -8.47 -8.88
N PRO A 60 4.68 -9.69 -8.58
CA PRO A 60 5.42 -10.89 -8.94
C PRO A 60 5.59 -11.03 -10.46
N LEU A 61 6.76 -11.42 -10.90
CA LEU A 61 7.07 -11.67 -12.32
C LEU A 61 6.45 -12.97 -12.85
N LYS A 62 6.01 -13.83 -11.95
CA LYS A 62 5.32 -15.11 -12.25
C LYS A 62 4.23 -15.37 -11.23
N GLU A 63 3.22 -16.16 -11.62
CA GLU A 63 2.14 -16.56 -10.72
C GLU A 63 2.71 -17.21 -9.44
N GLY A 64 2.17 -16.83 -8.27
CA GLY A 64 2.63 -17.31 -6.97
C GLY A 64 3.95 -16.67 -6.47
N GLY A 65 4.57 -15.79 -7.23
CA GLY A 65 5.80 -15.11 -6.84
C GLY A 65 5.59 -14.03 -5.76
N GLU A 66 6.68 -13.37 -5.40
CA GLU A 66 6.71 -12.36 -4.33
C GLU A 66 6.31 -10.98 -4.85
N HIS A 67 5.53 -10.26 -4.04
CA HIS A 67 5.34 -8.82 -4.13
C HIS A 67 6.45 -8.14 -3.34
N ARG A 68 7.08 -7.14 -3.90
CA ARG A 68 8.21 -6.45 -3.27
C ARG A 68 7.87 -4.97 -3.08
N VAL A 69 7.89 -4.50 -1.84
CA VAL A 69 7.82 -3.06 -1.54
C VAL A 69 9.18 -2.45 -1.89
N ILE A 70 9.21 -1.72 -2.99
CA ILE A 70 10.44 -1.14 -3.58
C ILE A 70 10.80 0.17 -2.90
N ALA A 71 9.79 0.98 -2.60
CA ALA A 71 9.97 2.26 -1.94
C ALA A 71 8.73 2.67 -1.18
N ARG A 72 8.93 3.43 -0.13
CA ARG A 72 7.88 4.11 0.61
C ARG A 72 8.28 5.55 0.90
N TYR A 73 7.31 6.43 0.84
CA TYR A 73 7.47 7.85 1.12
C TYR A 73 6.48 8.27 2.18
N LYS A 74 6.93 9.12 3.09
CA LYS A 74 6.11 9.77 4.10
C LYS A 74 6.28 11.27 3.97
N TRP A 75 5.18 12.01 3.94
CA TRP A 75 5.19 13.44 3.73
C TRP A 75 4.34 14.13 4.79
N LEU A 76 5.00 14.75 5.76
CA LEU A 76 4.36 15.53 6.81
C LEU A 76 4.15 16.99 6.36
N ASP A 77 2.99 17.56 6.67
CA ASP A 77 2.64 18.96 6.43
C ASP A 77 2.87 19.45 4.99
N LYS A 78 2.62 18.58 3.99
CA LYS A 78 2.73 18.96 2.58
C LYS A 78 1.36 19.19 1.96
N SER A 79 1.25 20.25 1.11
CA SER A 79 0.02 20.48 0.36
C SER A 79 -0.25 19.34 -0.64
N TYR A 80 -1.51 19.11 -0.97
CA TYR A 80 -1.90 18.10 -1.98
C TYR A 80 -1.28 18.36 -3.34
N ILE A 81 -1.10 19.64 -3.73
CA ILE A 81 -0.41 20.02 -4.98
C ILE A 81 1.04 19.52 -4.94
N TRP A 82 1.75 19.77 -3.84
CA TRP A 82 3.13 19.32 -3.68
C TRP A 82 3.22 17.78 -3.71
N GLN A 83 2.29 17.09 -3.02
CA GLN A 83 2.23 15.63 -3.00
C GLN A 83 1.99 15.06 -4.41
N ALA A 84 1.05 15.64 -5.17
CA ALA A 84 0.78 15.23 -6.55
C ALA A 84 2.01 15.42 -7.46
N GLU A 85 2.75 16.53 -7.31
CA GLU A 85 3.99 16.75 -8.08
C GLU A 85 5.07 15.72 -7.72
N ARG A 86 5.22 15.35 -6.45
CA ARG A 86 6.15 14.26 -6.06
C ARG A 86 5.74 12.92 -6.69
N ILE A 87 4.45 12.61 -6.71
CA ILE A 87 3.96 11.39 -7.38
C ILE A 87 4.22 11.47 -8.89
N ARG A 88 4.05 12.64 -9.53
CA ARG A 88 4.37 12.84 -10.95
C ARG A 88 5.85 12.54 -11.26
N GLU A 89 6.77 12.99 -10.41
CA GLU A 89 8.19 12.68 -10.56
C GLU A 89 8.45 11.16 -10.47
N LEU A 90 7.79 10.49 -9.52
CA LEU A 90 7.89 9.03 -9.39
C LEU A 90 7.33 8.30 -10.62
N VAL A 91 6.24 8.79 -11.21
CA VAL A 91 5.70 8.26 -12.48
C VAL A 91 6.72 8.37 -13.62
N GLY A 92 7.57 9.39 -13.61
CA GLY A 92 8.70 9.51 -14.55
C GLY A 92 9.82 8.47 -14.34
N ARG A 93 10.02 8.04 -13.08
CA ARG A 93 11.09 7.11 -12.69
C ARG A 93 10.70 5.64 -12.75
N TYR A 94 9.42 5.31 -12.54
CA TYR A 94 8.94 3.93 -12.46
C TYR A 94 7.86 3.68 -13.51
N ASN A 95 7.77 2.46 -13.99
CA ASN A 95 6.75 2.04 -14.96
C ASN A 95 5.45 1.66 -14.24
N PHE A 96 4.74 2.66 -13.72
CA PHE A 96 3.46 2.40 -13.06
C PHE A 96 2.42 1.84 -14.01
N ARG A 97 1.73 0.78 -13.59
CA ARG A 97 0.56 0.20 -14.25
C ARG A 97 -0.73 0.48 -13.48
N HIS A 98 -0.60 0.86 -12.23
CA HIS A 98 -1.72 1.17 -11.35
C HIS A 98 -1.25 2.11 -10.24
N ILE A 99 -2.09 3.05 -9.85
CA ILE A 99 -1.96 3.83 -8.61
C ILE A 99 -3.34 3.87 -7.96
N GLY A 100 -3.48 3.19 -6.82
CA GLY A 100 -4.66 3.27 -5.98
C GLY A 100 -4.55 4.44 -5.01
N VAL A 101 -5.54 5.31 -4.98
CA VAL A 101 -5.56 6.51 -4.13
C VAL A 101 -6.74 6.43 -3.18
N ASP A 102 -6.48 6.50 -1.87
CA ASP A 102 -7.57 6.65 -0.90
C ASP A 102 -8.28 7.99 -1.11
N VAL A 103 -9.55 7.92 -1.47
CA VAL A 103 -10.41 9.09 -1.65
C VAL A 103 -11.42 9.25 -0.50
N THR A 104 -11.26 8.49 0.57
CA THR A 104 -12.08 8.64 1.77
C THR A 104 -11.81 10.02 2.39
N GLY A 105 -12.85 10.85 2.48
CA GLY A 105 -12.69 12.23 2.98
C GLY A 105 -12.02 13.17 1.96
N PRO A 106 -10.96 13.90 2.33
CA PRO A 106 -10.37 14.96 1.49
C PRO A 106 -9.52 14.46 0.31
N GLY A 107 -9.32 13.15 0.17
CA GLY A 107 -8.45 12.54 -0.86
C GLY A 107 -8.91 12.76 -2.29
N ILE A 108 -10.18 13.08 -2.50
CA ILE A 108 -10.74 13.27 -3.86
C ILE A 108 -10.02 14.37 -4.64
N GLY A 109 -9.68 15.48 -4.01
CA GLY A 109 -9.03 16.61 -4.69
C GLY A 109 -7.61 16.29 -5.18
N VAL A 110 -6.83 15.52 -4.42
CA VAL A 110 -5.50 15.10 -4.85
C VAL A 110 -5.59 13.96 -5.87
N PHE A 111 -6.60 13.12 -5.79
CA PHE A 111 -6.88 12.09 -6.81
C PHE A 111 -7.10 12.71 -8.19
N GLU A 112 -7.91 13.76 -8.29
CA GLU A 112 -8.14 14.46 -9.56
C GLU A 112 -6.85 15.02 -10.16
N GLN A 113 -5.98 15.57 -9.34
CA GLN A 113 -4.66 16.06 -9.76
C GLN A 113 -3.78 14.91 -10.29
N ILE A 114 -3.73 13.78 -9.58
CA ILE A 114 -2.97 12.59 -10.02
C ILE A 114 -3.54 12.05 -11.32
N ARG A 115 -4.86 11.94 -11.44
CA ARG A 115 -5.53 11.42 -12.62
C ARG A 115 -5.28 12.28 -13.88
N ALA A 116 -5.05 13.58 -13.70
CA ALA A 116 -4.74 14.48 -14.82
C ALA A 116 -3.43 14.11 -15.55
N PHE A 117 -2.44 13.58 -14.87
CA PHE A 117 -1.18 13.14 -15.48
C PHE A 117 -1.02 11.61 -15.52
N PHE A 118 -1.79 10.88 -14.74
CA PHE A 118 -1.80 9.41 -14.71
C PHE A 118 -3.25 8.89 -14.78
N PRO A 119 -3.84 8.78 -15.99
CA PRO A 119 -5.25 8.40 -16.18
C PRO A 119 -5.61 7.01 -15.64
N LEU A 120 -4.63 6.13 -15.39
CA LEU A 120 -4.80 4.80 -14.81
C LEU A 120 -4.88 4.82 -13.25
N ALA A 121 -4.89 6.01 -12.63
CA ALA A 121 -5.16 6.14 -11.21
C ALA A 121 -6.59 5.70 -10.88
N THR A 122 -6.73 4.94 -9.79
CA THR A 122 -8.01 4.38 -9.36
C THR A 122 -8.38 4.94 -7.98
N PRO A 123 -9.58 5.48 -7.80
CA PRO A 123 -10.05 5.93 -6.50
C PRO A 123 -10.41 4.71 -5.64
N ILE A 124 -9.92 4.70 -4.41
CA ILE A 124 -10.23 3.69 -3.40
C ILE A 124 -11.10 4.35 -2.34
N ASN A 125 -12.37 3.97 -2.28
CA ASN A 125 -13.25 4.40 -1.20
C ASN A 125 -13.34 3.27 -0.17
N TYR A 126 -12.74 3.48 1.00
CA TYR A 126 -12.65 2.48 2.05
C TYR A 126 -14.00 2.21 2.74
N SER A 127 -14.89 1.49 2.06
CA SER A 127 -16.02 0.84 2.74
C SER A 127 -15.51 -0.24 3.72
N VAL A 128 -16.31 -0.60 4.70
CA VAL A 128 -15.99 -1.70 5.65
C VAL A 128 -15.65 -2.99 4.89
N GLN A 129 -16.42 -3.29 3.84
CA GLN A 129 -16.24 -4.49 3.03
C GLN A 129 -14.92 -4.46 2.25
N LEU A 130 -14.59 -3.36 1.56
CA LEU A 130 -13.35 -3.23 0.80
C LEU A 130 -12.15 -3.28 1.74
N LYS A 131 -12.20 -2.58 2.88
CA LYS A 131 -11.16 -2.62 3.91
C LYS A 131 -10.89 -4.05 4.39
N THR A 132 -11.95 -4.80 4.64
CA THR A 132 -11.86 -6.22 5.02
C THR A 132 -11.16 -7.05 3.93
N GLN A 133 -11.56 -6.91 2.68
CA GLN A 133 -10.96 -7.64 1.56
C GLN A 133 -9.46 -7.32 1.42
N LEU A 134 -9.07 -6.06 1.50
CA LEU A 134 -7.68 -5.64 1.38
C LEU A 134 -6.81 -6.14 2.53
N VAL A 135 -7.31 -6.06 3.78
CA VAL A 135 -6.59 -6.57 4.95
C VAL A 135 -6.41 -8.08 4.86
N LEU A 136 -7.46 -8.83 4.48
CA LEU A 136 -7.37 -10.28 4.32
C LEU A 136 -6.41 -10.67 3.18
N LYS A 137 -6.38 -9.89 2.09
CA LYS A 137 -5.41 -10.11 1.00
C LYS A 137 -3.96 -9.89 1.46
N ALA A 138 -3.70 -8.81 2.18
CA ALA A 138 -2.37 -8.57 2.76
C ALA A 138 -1.98 -9.69 3.73
N LYS A 139 -2.92 -10.15 4.57
CA LYS A 139 -2.70 -11.25 5.50
C LYS A 139 -2.34 -12.55 4.77
N GLU A 140 -3.08 -12.90 3.71
CA GLU A 140 -2.77 -14.06 2.85
C GLU A 140 -1.33 -13.97 2.30
N LEU A 141 -0.93 -12.82 1.75
CA LEU A 141 0.39 -12.64 1.16
C LEU A 141 1.50 -12.72 2.21
N ILE A 142 1.28 -12.17 3.40
CA ILE A 142 2.25 -12.20 4.51
C ILE A 142 2.39 -13.63 5.05
N GLU A 143 1.29 -14.31 5.34
CA GLU A 143 1.30 -15.71 5.83
C GLU A 143 1.88 -16.70 4.80
N ALA A 144 1.70 -16.41 3.51
CA ALA A 144 2.31 -17.17 2.41
C ALA A 144 3.77 -16.77 2.13
N HIS A 145 4.36 -15.85 2.90
CA HIS A 145 5.72 -15.30 2.72
C HIS A 145 5.95 -14.65 1.34
N ARG A 146 4.87 -14.12 0.73
CA ARG A 146 4.85 -13.56 -0.62
C ARG A 146 4.90 -12.03 -0.64
N LEU A 147 4.96 -11.36 0.49
CA LEU A 147 5.18 -9.91 0.58
C LEU A 147 6.55 -9.67 1.20
N LYS A 148 7.38 -8.87 0.52
CA LYS A 148 8.74 -8.56 0.94
C LYS A 148 9.00 -7.06 0.98
N TRP A 149 9.82 -6.62 1.92
CA TRP A 149 10.34 -5.24 2.01
C TRP A 149 11.75 -5.23 2.59
N ASP A 150 12.46 -4.12 2.39
CA ASP A 150 13.81 -3.94 2.92
C ASP A 150 13.85 -4.06 4.46
N ALA A 151 14.84 -4.79 4.96
CA ALA A 151 15.03 -5.02 6.39
C ALA A 151 15.24 -3.72 7.20
N GLY A 152 15.69 -2.64 6.57
CA GLY A 152 15.78 -1.31 7.18
C GLY A 152 14.43 -0.59 7.33
N GLN A 153 13.35 -1.09 6.72
CA GLN A 153 12.02 -0.47 6.74
C GLN A 153 11.11 -1.07 7.84
N ASN A 154 11.56 -1.06 9.08
CA ASN A 154 10.83 -1.64 10.23
C ASN A 154 9.45 -1.02 10.47
N ASP A 155 9.23 0.22 10.06
CA ASP A 155 7.97 0.92 10.21
C ASP A 155 6.83 0.31 9.39
N ILE A 156 7.13 -0.44 8.31
CA ILE A 156 6.11 -1.21 7.57
C ILE A 156 5.52 -2.30 8.46
N ALA A 157 6.37 -3.11 9.10
CA ALA A 157 5.91 -4.15 10.03
C ALA A 157 5.14 -3.54 11.21
N HIS A 158 5.65 -2.45 11.80
CA HIS A 158 4.97 -1.75 12.88
C HIS A 158 3.59 -1.23 12.45
N ALA A 159 3.46 -0.69 11.24
CA ALA A 159 2.19 -0.22 10.72
C ALA A 159 1.17 -1.37 10.59
N PHE A 160 1.57 -2.53 10.08
CA PHE A 160 0.70 -3.72 10.03
C PHE A 160 0.31 -4.21 11.43
N LEU A 161 1.23 -4.19 12.40
CA LEU A 161 0.95 -4.59 13.79
C LEU A 161 -0.08 -3.68 14.50
N THR A 162 -0.30 -2.47 14.02
CA THR A 162 -1.32 -1.57 14.60
C THR A 162 -2.74 -1.87 14.12
N ILE A 163 -2.91 -2.68 13.08
CA ILE A 163 -4.23 -3.03 12.55
C ILE A 163 -4.93 -4.00 13.50
N ARG A 164 -6.14 -3.62 13.90
CA ARG A 164 -7.00 -4.37 14.82
C ARG A 164 -8.29 -4.76 14.14
N GLN A 165 -8.78 -5.94 14.47
CA GLN A 165 -10.13 -6.36 14.11
C GLN A 165 -11.11 -5.84 15.17
N GLY A 166 -12.22 -5.34 14.72
CA GLY A 166 -13.36 -4.94 15.55
C GLY A 166 -14.67 -5.41 14.92
N VAL A 167 -15.76 -5.03 15.56
CA VAL A 167 -17.12 -5.29 15.07
C VAL A 167 -17.86 -3.97 15.05
N THR A 168 -18.57 -3.68 13.97
CA THR A 168 -19.44 -2.49 13.86
C THR A 168 -20.70 -2.67 14.70
N ASP A 169 -21.43 -1.60 14.94
CA ASP A 169 -22.73 -1.67 15.64
C ASP A 169 -23.76 -2.58 14.92
N SER A 170 -23.58 -2.76 13.61
CA SER A 170 -24.39 -3.69 12.80
C SER A 170 -23.89 -5.14 12.82
N GLY A 171 -22.84 -5.47 13.61
CA GLY A 171 -22.31 -6.82 13.75
C GLY A 171 -21.32 -7.24 12.63
N GLN A 172 -20.93 -6.32 11.75
CA GLN A 172 -19.95 -6.61 10.68
C GLN A 172 -18.51 -6.53 11.20
N ILE A 173 -17.65 -7.43 10.72
CA ILE A 173 -16.21 -7.34 10.97
C ILE A 173 -15.68 -6.06 10.31
N SER A 174 -14.91 -5.31 11.08
CA SER A 174 -14.21 -4.09 10.61
C SER A 174 -12.76 -4.12 11.00
N TYR A 175 -11.95 -3.36 10.29
CA TYR A 175 -10.52 -3.21 10.58
C TYR A 175 -10.18 -1.73 10.74
N SER A 176 -9.44 -1.43 11.79
CA SER A 176 -8.96 -0.08 12.10
C SER A 176 -7.55 -0.13 12.63
N ALA A 177 -6.84 0.98 12.54
CA ALA A 177 -5.55 1.12 13.20
C ALA A 177 -5.73 1.78 14.56
N SER A 178 -5.06 1.27 15.59
CA SER A 178 -5.00 1.96 16.88
C SER A 178 -4.11 3.21 16.73
N ARG A 179 -4.65 4.38 17.03
CA ARG A 179 -3.89 5.64 17.10
C ARG A 179 -3.19 5.71 18.46
N THR A 180 -1.90 5.40 18.51
CA THR A 180 -1.08 5.70 19.69
C THR A 180 0.02 6.66 19.29
N SER A 181 0.24 7.70 20.09
CA SER A 181 1.28 8.71 19.86
C SER A 181 2.72 8.16 19.83
N ALA A 182 2.92 6.93 20.31
CA ALA A 182 4.23 6.29 20.41
C ALA A 182 4.60 5.42 19.20
N THR A 183 3.64 4.99 18.37
CA THR A 183 3.87 3.98 17.32
C THR A 183 3.72 4.51 15.88
N GLY A 184 3.43 5.81 15.72
CA GLY A 184 3.07 6.35 14.41
C GLY A 184 1.72 5.79 13.91
N HIS A 185 1.25 6.32 12.80
CA HIS A 185 -0.01 5.91 12.20
C HIS A 185 0.21 4.71 11.26
N ALA A 186 -0.83 3.91 11.04
CA ALA A 186 -0.82 2.80 10.08
C ALA A 186 -0.83 3.26 8.61
N ASP A 187 -0.54 4.54 8.35
CA ASP A 187 -0.67 5.15 7.02
C ASP A 187 0.15 4.39 5.96
N VAL A 188 1.34 3.89 6.34
CA VAL A 188 2.14 3.05 5.45
C VAL A 188 1.45 1.71 5.15
N ALA A 189 0.82 1.07 6.14
CA ALA A 189 0.06 -0.15 5.90
C ALA A 189 -1.16 0.15 5.01
N TRP A 190 -1.92 1.21 5.32
CA TRP A 190 -3.05 1.63 4.50
C TRP A 190 -2.63 2.02 3.07
N ALA A 191 -1.46 2.64 2.86
CA ALA A 191 -0.92 2.90 1.53
C ALA A 191 -0.45 1.62 0.81
N ASN A 192 0.03 0.59 1.52
CA ASN A 192 0.35 -0.71 0.90
C ASN A 192 -0.89 -1.39 0.33
N LEU A 193 -2.03 -1.34 1.03
CA LEU A 193 -3.24 -2.06 0.63
C LEU A 193 -3.76 -1.68 -0.77
N PRO A 194 -3.87 -0.40 -1.18
CA PRO A 194 -4.23 -0.01 -2.54
C PRO A 194 -3.23 -0.49 -3.60
N GLY A 195 -1.95 -0.52 -3.28
CA GLY A 195 -0.92 -1.09 -4.16
C GLY A 195 -1.15 -2.58 -4.40
N LEU A 196 -1.50 -3.33 -3.35
CA LEU A 196 -1.81 -4.76 -3.44
C LEU A 196 -3.18 -5.06 -4.07
N ALA A 197 -4.12 -4.09 -4.04
CA ALA A 197 -5.44 -4.23 -4.67
C ALA A 197 -5.37 -4.42 -6.19
N ALA A 198 -4.27 -4.05 -6.83
CA ALA A 198 -4.05 -4.28 -8.25
C ALA A 198 -3.88 -5.78 -8.59
N GLU A 199 -3.48 -6.63 -7.62
CA GLU A 199 -3.62 -8.07 -7.79
C GLU A 199 -5.10 -8.41 -7.64
N ALA A 200 -5.75 -8.69 -8.77
CA ALA A 200 -7.18 -8.94 -8.82
C ALA A 200 -7.63 -9.92 -7.73
N ILE A 201 -8.47 -9.43 -6.82
CA ILE A 201 -9.14 -10.25 -5.84
C ILE A 201 -9.99 -11.26 -6.61
N GLY A 202 -9.42 -12.46 -6.85
CA GLY A 202 -10.14 -13.58 -7.44
C GLY A 202 -10.61 -13.36 -8.88
N GLN A 203 -9.79 -12.87 -9.81
CA GLN A 203 -10.17 -12.87 -11.22
C GLN A 203 -10.23 -14.28 -11.79
N PRO A 204 -11.38 -14.71 -12.34
CA PRO A 204 -11.40 -15.79 -13.30
C PRO A 204 -10.60 -15.34 -14.54
N LYS A 205 -9.77 -16.24 -15.09
CA LYS A 205 -8.96 -15.97 -16.28
C LYS A 205 -9.80 -15.27 -17.36
N GLY A 206 -9.51 -14.00 -17.65
CA GLY A 206 -10.02 -13.30 -18.83
C GLY A 206 -10.94 -12.08 -18.62
N GLY A 207 -10.99 -11.43 -17.45
CA GLY A 207 -11.88 -10.29 -17.24
C GLY A 207 -11.17 -9.01 -16.79
N CYS A 208 -11.62 -7.90 -17.35
CA CYS A 208 -11.29 -6.54 -16.94
C CYS A 208 -11.67 -6.29 -15.48
N VAL A 209 -10.84 -5.58 -14.71
CA VAL A 209 -11.15 -5.19 -13.31
C VAL A 209 -12.37 -4.28 -13.34
N VAL A 210 -13.53 -4.78 -12.95
CA VAL A 210 -14.72 -3.96 -12.73
C VAL A 210 -14.68 -3.54 -11.26
N PHE A 211 -14.29 -2.29 -11.01
CA PHE A 211 -14.54 -1.66 -9.74
C PHE A 211 -16.05 -1.38 -9.65
N ILE A 212 -16.74 -2.08 -8.75
CA ILE A 212 -18.16 -1.84 -8.49
C ILE A 212 -18.25 -0.45 -7.83
N GLN A 213 -19.01 0.43 -8.47
CA GLN A 213 -19.36 1.76 -7.98
C GLN A 213 -20.20 1.69 -6.70
#